data_5d0394459b3e9fa300b263ddce0d7c4b
#
_entry.id   5d0394459b3e9fa300b263ddce0d7c4b
#
_cell.length_a   1.000
_cell.length_b   1.000
_cell.length_c   1.000
_cell.angle_alpha   90.00
_cell.angle_beta   90.00
_cell.angle_gamma   90.00
#
_symmetry.space_group_name_H-M   'P 1'
#
loop_
_entity.id
_entity.type
_entity.pdbx_description
1 polymer ?
#
loop_
_entity_poly.entity_id
_entity_poly.type
_entity_poly.pdbx_seq_one_letter_code
_entity_poly.pdbx_strand_id
1 'polypeptide(L)'
;MESRSIPPPSNVNEHVSRFDPRAAAQEFEHELSPGMRDEPLTGGENVKRIIGLVAGPLLAVALFLLMPGDLGVWPRLVAATAVLMAVWWMTEALPIPATALLPLVIFPLGVPAEESDGGITFDAVGASYGNNVIFLFMGGFMLALAMQRWNLHRRIALGVLKFMGARTVNLVLGFMIATGFISMWVSNTATAVMMLPIGVSILVLVQRYGTDEALTGDEAADQVDRPAAPASAAGEAPTQAEIRSLTKTNFGTALMLGIAYAASIGSLGTIIGTPPNTLLAGHMAAEHGVEIGFGQWMLVGVPIAVVLLFACWFLLTRVLFRPEIDEVPGGRDLIATELARLGRMSAPEAKVLAVFVLAALAWITVPLISEYVLDLTSPLLSDAAIAMVVGLILFLLPAGGGAGRGVRLLDWEAAKELPWGVLLLFGGGLALSGQFSKSGLSTWLGEQVKGFGDIPVWVLVVIAAVGILLLTEMTSNTATAATFLPVASGVALGTGVAPLMLAAPVALAATCAFMLPVATPPNAIAYGSGYVTIGQMVKGGVWLNIIAAVLISIASMTLLVWVFGL
;
A
#
# COMPACT_ATOMS: atom_id res chain seq x y z
N MET A 1 24.30 86.59 3.63
CA MET A 1 24.37 85.42 4.54
C MET A 1 22.99 84.78 4.55
N GLU A 2 22.79 83.89 3.66
CA GLU A 2 21.50 83.13 3.48
C GLU A 2 21.48 81.97 4.47
N SER A 3 20.47 81.96 5.31
CA SER A 3 20.18 80.87 6.22
C SER A 3 19.55 79.69 5.43
N ARG A 4 20.29 78.62 5.21
CA ARG A 4 19.77 77.36 4.73
C ARG A 4 18.90 76.67 5.80
N SER A 5 17.60 76.62 5.59
CA SER A 5 16.66 75.83 6.38
C SER A 5 16.91 74.34 6.11
N ILE A 6 17.13 73.56 7.16
CA ILE A 6 17.22 72.13 7.14
C ILE A 6 15.76 71.57 6.99
N PRO A 7 15.46 70.74 6.01
CA PRO A 7 14.13 70.10 5.94
C PRO A 7 13.93 69.15 7.13
N PRO A 8 12.66 68.94 7.63
CA PRO A 8 12.39 68.07 8.71
C PRO A 8 12.61 66.58 8.27
N PRO A 9 12.96 65.71 9.21
CA PRO A 9 13.20 64.31 8.87
C PRO A 9 11.91 63.67 8.37
N SER A 10 11.97 63.12 7.14
CA SER A 10 10.90 62.34 6.53
C SER A 10 10.58 61.10 7.38
N ASN A 11 9.36 61.01 7.79
CA ASN A 11 8.60 59.85 8.29
C ASN A 11 9.36 58.56 8.52
N VAL A 12 9.86 58.38 9.73
CA VAL A 12 10.34 57.08 10.24
C VAL A 12 9.16 56.09 10.42
N ASN A 13 7.92 56.58 10.43
CA ASN A 13 6.72 55.73 10.63
C ASN A 13 6.21 55.05 9.37
N GLU A 14 6.67 55.39 8.15
CA GLU A 14 6.22 54.67 6.93
C GLU A 14 6.97 53.36 6.68
N HIS A 15 8.13 53.12 7.27
CA HIS A 15 8.85 51.86 7.13
C HIS A 15 8.43 50.78 8.14
N VAL A 16 7.76 51.16 9.24
CA VAL A 16 7.34 50.22 10.28
C VAL A 16 5.99 49.55 9.92
N SER A 17 5.19 50.15 9.04
CA SER A 17 3.87 49.60 8.65
C SER A 17 3.90 48.51 7.54
N ARG A 18 5.10 48.16 7.03
CA ARG A 18 5.26 47.09 6.00
C ARG A 18 5.98 45.84 6.49
N PHE A 19 6.17 45.70 7.79
CA PHE A 19 6.68 44.44 8.31
C PHE A 19 5.52 43.44 8.37
N ASP A 20 5.36 42.66 7.29
CA ASP A 20 4.49 41.46 7.30
C ASP A 20 5.28 40.31 7.92
N PRO A 21 4.94 39.87 9.16
CA PRO A 21 5.64 38.78 9.82
C PRO A 21 5.60 37.47 9.00
N ARG A 22 4.60 37.31 8.14
CA ARG A 22 4.46 36.14 7.28
C ARG A 22 5.41 36.18 6.08
N ALA A 23 5.58 37.37 5.47
CA ALA A 23 6.53 37.54 4.38
C ALA A 23 7.98 37.39 4.89
N ALA A 24 8.30 37.93 6.08
CA ALA A 24 9.61 37.77 6.71
C ALA A 24 9.88 36.33 7.13
N ALA A 25 8.85 35.57 7.59
CA ALA A 25 8.99 34.15 7.89
C ALA A 25 9.23 33.32 6.61
N GLN A 26 8.54 33.63 5.51
CA GLN A 26 8.75 32.97 4.22
C GLN A 26 10.12 33.26 3.60
N GLU A 27 10.62 34.53 3.75
CA GLU A 27 11.95 34.92 3.29
C GLU A 27 13.04 34.21 4.11
N PHE A 28 12.86 34.06 5.42
CA PHE A 28 13.77 33.34 6.32
C PHE A 28 13.75 31.82 6.03
N GLU A 29 12.58 31.23 5.72
CA GLU A 29 12.49 29.82 5.28
C GLU A 29 13.23 29.60 3.96
N HIS A 30 13.26 30.56 3.04
CA HIS A 30 14.01 30.45 1.79
C HIS A 30 15.53 30.48 1.98
N GLU A 31 16.04 31.13 3.06
CA GLU A 31 17.48 31.18 3.39
C GLU A 31 17.98 29.91 4.08
N LEU A 32 17.09 29.10 4.67
CA LEU A 32 17.47 27.82 5.29
C LEU A 32 17.86 26.78 4.24
N SER A 33 18.90 25.98 4.54
CA SER A 33 19.22 24.81 3.73
C SER A 33 18.04 23.81 3.72
N PRO A 34 17.88 22.99 2.67
CA PRO A 34 16.77 22.03 2.60
C PRO A 34 16.62 21.17 3.86
N GLY A 35 17.72 20.70 4.45
CA GLY A 35 17.69 19.90 5.68
C GLY A 35 17.29 20.67 6.94
N MET A 36 17.42 22.01 6.94
CA MET A 36 16.94 22.85 8.06
C MET A 36 15.45 23.16 7.98
N ARG A 37 14.82 22.84 6.84
CA ARG A 37 13.37 22.99 6.63
C ARG A 37 12.57 21.76 7.02
N ASP A 38 13.28 20.62 7.27
CA ASP A 38 12.63 19.38 7.68
C ASP A 38 11.96 19.56 9.04
N GLU A 39 10.73 19.08 9.17
CA GLU A 39 10.02 19.10 10.44
C GLU A 39 10.74 18.21 11.47
N PRO A 40 10.94 18.69 12.70
CA PRO A 40 11.58 17.89 13.74
C PRO A 40 10.69 16.69 14.07
N LEU A 41 11.31 15.51 14.21
CA LEU A 41 10.62 14.29 14.64
C LEU A 41 9.95 14.49 16.01
N THR A 42 8.79 13.86 16.19
CA THR A 42 8.17 13.80 17.53
C THR A 42 9.10 13.09 18.51
N GLY A 43 9.05 13.45 19.80
CA GLY A 43 9.94 12.84 20.80
C GLY A 43 9.85 11.31 20.84
N GLY A 44 8.65 10.73 20.63
CA GLY A 44 8.44 9.29 20.60
C GLY A 44 9.06 8.60 19.38
N GLU A 45 8.95 9.20 18.21
CA GLU A 45 9.55 8.70 16.96
C GLU A 45 11.08 8.73 17.03
N ASN A 46 11.63 9.81 17.55
CA ASN A 46 13.09 9.94 17.75
C ASN A 46 13.63 8.87 18.71
N VAL A 47 12.93 8.61 19.83
CA VAL A 47 13.31 7.55 20.79
C VAL A 47 13.24 6.17 20.11
N LYS A 48 12.19 5.87 19.36
CA LYS A 48 12.06 4.60 18.60
C LYS A 48 13.24 4.40 17.62
N ARG A 49 13.61 5.45 16.89
CA ARG A 49 14.74 5.42 15.94
C ARG A 49 16.08 5.22 16.64
N ILE A 50 16.34 5.93 17.74
CA ILE A 50 17.59 5.79 18.51
C ILE A 50 17.69 4.38 19.11
N ILE A 51 16.59 3.83 19.66
CA ILE A 51 16.56 2.46 20.15
C ILE A 51 16.93 1.50 19.01
N GLY A 52 16.34 1.65 17.84
CA GLY A 52 16.63 0.82 16.68
C GLY A 52 18.09 0.89 16.21
N LEU A 53 18.66 2.12 16.17
CA LEU A 53 20.06 2.33 15.78
C LEU A 53 21.04 1.60 16.70
N VAL A 54 20.73 1.46 17.98
CA VAL A 54 21.58 0.76 18.95
C VAL A 54 21.23 -0.72 19.04
N ALA A 55 19.94 -1.06 19.14
CA ALA A 55 19.48 -2.43 19.30
C ALA A 55 19.76 -3.31 18.07
N GLY A 56 19.60 -2.75 16.85
CA GLY A 56 19.86 -3.49 15.62
C GLY A 56 21.26 -4.08 15.54
N PRO A 57 22.33 -3.26 15.60
CA PRO A 57 23.69 -3.76 15.61
C PRO A 57 24.01 -4.69 16.79
N LEU A 58 23.50 -4.38 17.99
CA LEU A 58 23.74 -5.22 19.16
C LEU A 58 23.12 -6.61 19.00
N LEU A 59 21.87 -6.70 18.53
CA LEU A 59 21.19 -7.96 18.27
C LEU A 59 21.84 -8.73 17.12
N ALA A 60 22.26 -8.05 16.06
CA ALA A 60 22.98 -8.65 14.95
C ALA A 60 24.30 -9.29 15.40
N VAL A 61 25.11 -8.54 16.16
CA VAL A 61 26.39 -9.06 16.72
C VAL A 61 26.12 -10.18 17.71
N ALA A 62 25.14 -10.04 18.59
CA ALA A 62 24.78 -11.09 19.54
C ALA A 62 24.38 -12.38 18.81
N LEU A 63 23.52 -12.29 17.79
CA LEU A 63 23.14 -13.45 16.99
C LEU A 63 24.33 -14.07 16.27
N PHE A 64 25.18 -13.26 15.64
CA PHE A 64 26.41 -13.73 14.97
C PHE A 64 27.32 -14.53 15.91
N LEU A 65 27.45 -14.10 17.18
CA LEU A 65 28.30 -14.76 18.17
C LEU A 65 27.63 -16.00 18.79
N LEU A 66 26.29 -16.01 18.92
CA LEU A 66 25.54 -17.11 19.52
C LEU A 66 25.31 -18.28 18.56
N MET A 67 25.30 -18.03 17.25
CA MET A 67 25.15 -19.10 16.26
C MET A 67 26.35 -20.06 16.28
N PRO A 68 26.13 -21.37 16.00
CA PRO A 68 27.19 -22.36 15.98
C PRO A 68 28.34 -21.96 15.06
N GLY A 69 29.59 -22.09 15.56
CA GLY A 69 30.79 -21.68 14.81
C GLY A 69 31.10 -22.55 13.60
N ASP A 70 30.63 -23.79 13.61
CA ASP A 70 30.76 -24.78 12.52
C ASP A 70 29.96 -24.42 11.26
N LEU A 71 28.98 -23.49 11.38
CA LEU A 71 28.26 -22.95 10.21
C LEU A 71 29.12 -22.07 9.29
N GLY A 72 30.30 -21.64 9.71
CA GLY A 72 31.10 -20.65 8.98
C GLY A 72 30.64 -19.21 9.19
N VAL A 73 31.35 -18.27 8.58
CA VAL A 73 31.09 -16.82 8.71
C VAL A 73 29.87 -16.40 7.87
N TRP A 74 29.75 -16.93 6.65
CA TRP A 74 28.73 -16.49 5.70
C TRP A 74 27.29 -16.67 6.20
N PRO A 75 26.80 -17.87 6.58
CA PRO A 75 25.43 -18.03 7.09
C PRO A 75 25.16 -17.19 8.34
N ARG A 76 26.15 -17.09 9.23
CA ARG A 76 26.06 -16.29 10.47
C ARG A 76 25.92 -14.80 10.15
N LEU A 77 26.67 -14.30 9.17
CA LEU A 77 26.60 -12.92 8.70
C LEU A 77 25.26 -12.62 8.03
N VAL A 78 24.73 -13.57 7.24
CA VAL A 78 23.39 -13.43 6.62
C VAL A 78 22.30 -13.34 7.70
N ALA A 79 22.32 -14.21 8.71
CA ALA A 79 21.38 -14.17 9.81
C ALA A 79 21.48 -12.85 10.61
N ALA A 80 22.71 -12.41 10.92
CA ALA A 80 22.96 -11.13 11.58
C ALA A 80 22.45 -9.94 10.78
N THR A 81 22.69 -9.93 9.45
CA THR A 81 22.21 -8.89 8.54
C THR A 81 20.68 -8.87 8.47
N ALA A 82 20.04 -10.04 8.42
CA ALA A 82 18.59 -10.16 8.43
C ALA A 82 17.98 -9.55 9.69
N VAL A 83 18.53 -9.83 10.87
CA VAL A 83 18.08 -9.26 12.14
C VAL A 83 18.34 -7.75 12.18
N LEU A 84 19.50 -7.28 11.73
CA LEU A 84 19.80 -5.85 11.63
C LEU A 84 18.78 -5.13 10.76
N MET A 85 18.52 -5.62 9.55
CA MET A 85 17.57 -5.04 8.62
C MET A 85 16.15 -5.09 9.18
N ALA A 86 15.73 -6.23 9.77
CA ALA A 86 14.42 -6.36 10.39
C ALA A 86 14.20 -5.33 11.51
N VAL A 87 15.15 -5.20 12.44
CA VAL A 87 15.08 -4.23 13.54
C VAL A 87 15.04 -2.80 13.00
N TRP A 88 15.88 -2.46 12.03
CA TRP A 88 15.90 -1.12 11.46
C TRP A 88 14.67 -0.81 10.62
N TRP A 89 14.07 -1.77 9.92
CA TRP A 89 12.79 -1.61 9.25
C TRP A 89 11.64 -1.44 10.23
N MET A 90 11.61 -2.22 11.34
CA MET A 90 10.55 -2.12 12.35
C MET A 90 10.59 -0.81 13.16
N THR A 91 11.80 -0.31 13.42
CA THR A 91 12.00 0.90 14.21
C THR A 91 12.12 2.17 13.35
N GLU A 92 12.24 2.00 12.02
CA GLU A 92 12.57 3.07 11.08
C GLU A 92 13.83 3.84 11.48
N ALA A 93 14.80 3.11 12.06
CA ALA A 93 16.09 3.66 12.50
C ALA A 93 16.79 4.42 11.37
N LEU A 94 16.76 3.86 10.16
CA LEU A 94 17.03 4.53 8.88
C LEU A 94 15.75 4.49 8.03
N PRO A 95 15.61 5.38 7.04
CA PRO A 95 14.57 5.24 6.02
C PRO A 95 14.57 3.82 5.43
N ILE A 96 13.38 3.23 5.27
CA ILE A 96 13.22 1.84 4.79
C ILE A 96 14.07 1.54 3.54
N PRO A 97 14.09 2.42 2.50
CA PRO A 97 14.92 2.20 1.32
C PRO A 97 16.43 2.25 1.59
N ALA A 98 16.86 3.07 2.56
CA ALA A 98 18.28 3.16 2.92
C ALA A 98 18.76 1.88 3.61
N THR A 99 17.96 1.32 4.52
CA THR A 99 18.22 0.00 5.13
C THR A 99 18.34 -1.10 4.08
N ALA A 100 17.55 -1.03 3.02
CA ALA A 100 17.59 -1.99 1.92
C ALA A 100 18.90 -1.98 1.11
N LEU A 101 19.77 -0.98 1.28
CA LEU A 101 21.09 -0.93 0.63
C LEU A 101 22.19 -1.66 1.43
N LEU A 102 21.91 -2.08 2.68
CA LEU A 102 22.89 -2.78 3.53
C LEU A 102 23.49 -4.04 2.88
N PRO A 103 22.73 -4.91 2.18
CA PRO A 103 23.29 -6.09 1.52
C PRO A 103 24.42 -5.78 0.54
N LEU A 104 24.34 -4.64 -0.18
CA LEU A 104 25.38 -4.21 -1.12
C LEU A 104 26.73 -3.91 -0.45
N VAL A 105 26.71 -3.58 0.84
CA VAL A 105 27.90 -3.22 1.61
C VAL A 105 28.37 -4.40 2.48
N ILE A 106 27.44 -5.01 3.22
CA ILE A 106 27.78 -6.02 4.25
C ILE A 106 28.32 -7.30 3.60
N PHE A 107 27.68 -7.82 2.56
CA PHE A 107 28.07 -9.11 2.01
C PHE A 107 29.40 -9.06 1.24
N PRO A 108 29.67 -8.09 0.35
CA PRO A 108 30.95 -8.02 -0.32
C PRO A 108 32.16 -7.77 0.61
N LEU A 109 31.91 -7.07 1.75
CA LEU A 109 32.99 -6.76 2.69
C LEU A 109 33.15 -7.81 3.79
N GLY A 110 32.10 -8.53 4.15
CA GLY A 110 32.07 -9.38 5.35
C GLY A 110 32.16 -10.88 5.08
N VAL A 111 31.89 -11.35 3.85
CA VAL A 111 31.96 -12.78 3.51
C VAL A 111 33.39 -13.15 3.05
N PRO A 112 34.06 -14.11 3.73
CA PRO A 112 35.37 -14.55 3.31
C PRO A 112 35.39 -15.18 1.91
N ALA A 113 36.39 -14.87 1.11
CA ALA A 113 36.54 -15.43 -0.24
C ALA A 113 36.60 -16.96 -0.25
N GLU A 114 37.12 -17.55 0.82
CA GLU A 114 37.25 -19.00 1.00
C GLU A 114 35.91 -19.72 1.17
N GLU A 115 34.91 -19.04 1.69
CA GLU A 115 33.56 -19.58 1.90
C GLU A 115 32.61 -19.38 0.69
N SER A 116 33.02 -18.61 -0.32
CA SER A 116 32.14 -18.17 -1.42
C SER A 116 32.74 -18.25 -2.80
N ASP A 117 33.59 -19.27 -3.08
CA ASP A 117 34.20 -19.50 -4.40
C ASP A 117 34.84 -18.24 -5.03
N GLY A 118 35.64 -17.50 -4.25
CA GLY A 118 36.33 -16.29 -4.71
C GLY A 118 35.77 -14.95 -4.23
N GLY A 119 34.82 -14.98 -3.32
CA GLY A 119 34.20 -13.77 -2.71
C GLY A 119 32.90 -13.35 -3.33
N ILE A 120 32.09 -12.65 -2.54
CA ILE A 120 30.84 -12.04 -3.02
C ILE A 120 31.18 -10.65 -3.56
N THR A 121 30.91 -10.41 -4.83
CA THR A 121 31.16 -9.12 -5.46
C THR A 121 29.96 -8.18 -5.29
N PHE A 122 30.19 -6.88 -5.34
CA PHE A 122 29.14 -5.86 -5.37
C PHE A 122 28.17 -6.12 -6.54
N ASP A 123 28.68 -6.49 -7.71
CA ASP A 123 27.88 -6.77 -8.91
C ASP A 123 26.94 -7.97 -8.69
N ALA A 124 27.43 -9.02 -8.04
CA ALA A 124 26.64 -10.22 -7.75
C ALA A 124 25.44 -9.92 -6.80
N VAL A 125 25.64 -9.06 -5.80
CA VAL A 125 24.58 -8.60 -4.91
C VAL A 125 23.71 -7.57 -5.65
N GLY A 126 24.30 -6.66 -6.40
CA GLY A 126 23.66 -5.60 -7.18
C GLY A 126 22.68 -6.12 -8.22
N ALA A 127 22.94 -7.29 -8.80
CA ALA A 127 22.04 -7.93 -9.77
C ALA A 127 20.61 -8.12 -9.21
N SER A 128 20.43 -8.29 -7.91
CA SER A 128 19.12 -8.42 -7.28
C SER A 128 18.26 -7.14 -7.41
N TYR A 129 18.90 -5.96 -7.52
CA TYR A 129 18.20 -4.68 -7.71
C TYR A 129 17.76 -4.44 -9.16
N GLY A 130 18.16 -5.28 -10.08
CA GLY A 130 17.72 -5.34 -11.49
C GLY A 130 16.81 -6.54 -11.79
N ASN A 131 16.20 -7.16 -10.78
CA ASN A 131 15.32 -8.31 -10.97
C ASN A 131 14.07 -7.95 -11.80
N ASN A 132 13.64 -8.90 -12.65
CA ASN A 132 12.47 -8.74 -13.54
C ASN A 132 11.21 -8.26 -12.82
N VAL A 133 10.99 -8.72 -11.59
CA VAL A 133 9.80 -8.37 -10.80
C VAL A 133 9.80 -6.89 -10.41
N ILE A 134 10.96 -6.26 -10.26
CA ILE A 134 11.08 -4.81 -10.01
C ILE A 134 10.55 -4.03 -11.24
N PHE A 135 10.87 -4.48 -12.44
CA PHE A 135 10.38 -3.88 -13.69
C PHE A 135 8.89 -4.14 -13.91
N LEU A 136 8.38 -5.33 -13.55
CA LEU A 136 6.94 -5.61 -13.55
C LEU A 136 6.19 -4.60 -12.68
N PHE A 137 6.66 -4.39 -11.47
CA PHE A 137 6.05 -3.48 -10.52
C PHE A 137 6.16 -2.02 -11.00
N MET A 138 7.32 -1.63 -11.52
CA MET A 138 7.54 -0.28 -12.07
C MET A 138 6.58 0.03 -13.21
N GLY A 139 6.42 -0.89 -14.18
CA GLY A 139 5.48 -0.70 -15.30
C GLY A 139 4.02 -0.69 -14.86
N GLY A 140 3.65 -1.54 -13.88
CA GLY A 140 2.34 -1.52 -13.24
C GLY A 140 2.03 -0.18 -12.56
N PHE A 141 2.99 0.40 -11.85
CA PHE A 141 2.85 1.74 -11.26
C PHE A 141 2.78 2.86 -12.31
N MET A 142 3.52 2.77 -13.41
CA MET A 142 3.37 3.73 -14.51
C MET A 142 1.95 3.74 -15.07
N LEU A 143 1.34 2.56 -15.21
CA LEU A 143 -0.06 2.43 -15.62
C LEU A 143 -1.00 3.03 -14.58
N ALA A 144 -0.78 2.76 -13.28
CA ALA A 144 -1.54 3.34 -12.19
C ALA A 144 -1.46 4.87 -12.16
N LEU A 145 -0.26 5.45 -12.34
CA LEU A 145 -0.05 6.90 -12.41
C LEU A 145 -0.79 7.52 -13.62
N ALA A 146 -0.78 6.84 -14.77
CA ALA A 146 -1.56 7.30 -15.93
C ALA A 146 -3.07 7.28 -15.64
N MET A 147 -3.59 6.23 -14.96
CA MET A 147 -5.00 6.17 -14.53
C MET A 147 -5.34 7.31 -13.55
N GLN A 148 -4.43 7.65 -12.64
CA GLN A 148 -4.60 8.75 -11.70
C GLN A 148 -4.56 10.11 -12.42
N ARG A 149 -3.58 10.33 -13.25
CA ARG A 149 -3.38 11.58 -14.01
C ARG A 149 -4.62 11.98 -14.82
N TRP A 150 -5.34 11.01 -15.38
CA TRP A 150 -6.51 11.25 -16.23
C TRP A 150 -7.85 10.97 -15.52
N ASN A 151 -7.87 10.83 -14.18
CA ASN A 151 -9.08 10.60 -13.38
C ASN A 151 -9.90 9.35 -13.76
N LEU A 152 -9.32 8.39 -14.47
CA LEU A 152 -10.01 7.16 -14.88
C LEU A 152 -10.46 6.35 -13.66
N HIS A 153 -9.61 6.22 -12.67
CA HIS A 153 -9.89 5.53 -11.40
C HIS A 153 -11.11 6.13 -10.67
N ARG A 154 -11.23 7.48 -10.67
CA ARG A 154 -12.38 8.19 -10.06
C ARG A 154 -13.68 7.91 -10.82
N ARG A 155 -13.62 7.86 -12.14
CA ARG A 155 -14.79 7.52 -12.99
C ARG A 155 -15.24 6.10 -12.75
N ILE A 156 -14.34 5.13 -12.65
CA ILE A 156 -14.64 3.74 -12.34
C ILE A 156 -15.34 3.66 -10.99
N ALA A 157 -14.79 4.30 -9.94
CA ALA A 157 -15.35 4.32 -8.60
C ALA A 157 -16.79 4.85 -8.58
N LEU A 158 -16.99 6.04 -9.14
CA LEU A 158 -18.33 6.67 -9.18
C LEU A 158 -19.32 5.87 -10.03
N GLY A 159 -18.84 5.17 -11.06
CA GLY A 159 -19.66 4.26 -11.87
C GLY A 159 -20.20 3.09 -11.05
N VAL A 160 -19.35 2.46 -10.24
CA VAL A 160 -19.75 1.38 -9.31
C VAL A 160 -20.76 1.90 -8.27
N LEU A 161 -20.48 3.05 -7.66
CA LEU A 161 -21.37 3.65 -6.65
C LEU A 161 -22.75 3.98 -7.23
N LYS A 162 -22.81 4.52 -8.44
CA LYS A 162 -24.07 4.79 -9.14
C LYS A 162 -24.93 3.54 -9.33
N PHE A 163 -24.28 2.40 -9.63
CA PHE A 163 -24.98 1.11 -9.80
C PHE A 163 -25.52 0.55 -8.49
N MET A 164 -24.80 0.74 -7.37
CA MET A 164 -25.19 0.18 -6.06
C MET A 164 -26.36 0.90 -5.37
N GLY A 165 -26.66 2.14 -5.78
CA GLY A 165 -27.78 2.92 -5.24
C GLY A 165 -27.48 3.57 -3.88
N ALA A 166 -28.52 4.11 -3.21
CA ALA A 166 -28.38 4.93 -2.00
C ALA A 166 -28.70 4.20 -0.67
N ARG A 167 -29.05 2.90 -0.70
CA ARG A 167 -29.21 2.12 0.54
C ARG A 167 -27.86 2.02 1.26
N THR A 168 -27.82 2.40 2.56
CA THR A 168 -26.58 2.52 3.33
C THR A 168 -25.70 1.27 3.27
N VAL A 169 -26.29 0.10 3.45
CA VAL A 169 -25.56 -1.19 3.42
C VAL A 169 -24.98 -1.48 2.02
N ASN A 170 -25.76 -1.22 0.96
CA ASN A 170 -25.30 -1.40 -0.43
C ASN A 170 -24.26 -0.33 -0.80
N LEU A 171 -24.40 0.87 -0.28
CA LEU A 171 -23.47 1.97 -0.51
C LEU A 171 -22.09 1.64 0.08
N VAL A 172 -22.03 1.12 1.32
CA VAL A 172 -20.79 0.60 1.91
C VAL A 172 -20.18 -0.49 1.03
N LEU A 173 -20.99 -1.46 0.57
CA LEU A 173 -20.50 -2.50 -0.36
C LEU A 173 -19.97 -1.90 -1.66
N GLY A 174 -20.67 -0.92 -2.23
CA GLY A 174 -20.24 -0.23 -3.45
C GLY A 174 -18.89 0.48 -3.29
N PHE A 175 -18.70 1.17 -2.16
CA PHE A 175 -17.41 1.76 -1.83
C PHE A 175 -16.32 0.70 -1.67
N MET A 176 -16.62 -0.40 -1.00
CA MET A 176 -15.66 -1.49 -0.81
C MET A 176 -15.30 -2.18 -2.12
N ILE A 177 -16.27 -2.46 -3.00
CA ILE A 177 -16.01 -3.04 -4.32
C ILE A 177 -15.18 -2.08 -5.19
N ALA A 178 -15.57 -0.80 -5.24
CA ALA A 178 -14.83 0.20 -6.02
C ALA A 178 -13.40 0.35 -5.52
N THR A 179 -13.22 0.50 -4.21
CA THR A 179 -11.91 0.63 -3.56
C THR A 179 -11.07 -0.62 -3.78
N GLY A 180 -11.63 -1.80 -3.53
CA GLY A 180 -10.93 -3.07 -3.71
C GLY A 180 -10.49 -3.29 -5.16
N PHE A 181 -11.38 -3.04 -6.13
CA PHE A 181 -11.04 -3.18 -7.54
C PHE A 181 -9.92 -2.22 -7.98
N ILE A 182 -9.99 -0.95 -7.57
CA ILE A 182 -8.96 0.03 -7.92
C ILE A 182 -7.64 -0.34 -7.24
N SER A 183 -7.68 -0.78 -5.99
CA SER A 183 -6.49 -1.13 -5.21
C SER A 183 -5.76 -2.39 -5.71
N MET A 184 -6.38 -3.20 -6.57
CA MET A 184 -5.67 -4.26 -7.29
C MET A 184 -4.59 -3.72 -8.24
N TRP A 185 -4.74 -2.49 -8.71
CA TRP A 185 -3.93 -1.89 -9.79
C TRP A 185 -3.20 -0.62 -9.36
N VAL A 186 -3.75 0.08 -8.37
CA VAL A 186 -3.25 1.36 -7.84
C VAL A 186 -2.86 1.14 -6.37
N SER A 187 -1.87 1.89 -5.87
CA SER A 187 -1.45 1.74 -4.47
C SER A 187 -2.60 1.95 -3.48
N ASN A 188 -2.60 1.18 -2.39
CA ASN A 188 -3.61 1.24 -1.32
C ASN A 188 -3.76 2.65 -0.77
N THR A 189 -2.64 3.36 -0.60
CA THR A 189 -2.60 4.74 -0.11
C THR A 189 -3.33 5.69 -1.06
N ALA A 190 -2.98 5.68 -2.35
CA ALA A 190 -3.60 6.55 -3.35
C ALA A 190 -5.11 6.26 -3.48
N THR A 191 -5.49 4.98 -3.42
CA THR A 191 -6.89 4.56 -3.47
C THR A 191 -7.65 5.08 -2.25
N ALA A 192 -7.11 4.96 -1.04
CA ALA A 192 -7.74 5.46 0.18
C ALA A 192 -7.85 7.00 0.20
N VAL A 193 -6.77 7.72 -0.15
CA VAL A 193 -6.77 9.20 -0.26
C VAL A 193 -7.87 9.71 -1.17
N MET A 194 -8.16 8.99 -2.25
CA MET A 194 -9.22 9.36 -3.19
C MET A 194 -10.62 9.00 -2.69
N MET A 195 -10.80 7.81 -2.13
CA MET A 195 -12.13 7.29 -1.78
C MET A 195 -12.67 7.86 -0.48
N LEU A 196 -11.80 8.14 0.50
CA LEU A 196 -12.22 8.67 1.80
C LEU A 196 -12.90 10.05 1.71
N PRO A 197 -12.43 11.05 0.94
CA PRO A 197 -13.15 12.32 0.77
C PRO A 197 -14.55 12.16 0.15
N ILE A 198 -14.73 11.20 -0.77
CA ILE A 198 -16.04 10.90 -1.36
C ILE A 198 -16.95 10.31 -0.27
N GLY A 199 -16.43 9.40 0.55
CA GLY A 199 -17.13 8.83 1.70
C GLY A 199 -17.52 9.91 2.72
N VAL A 200 -16.61 10.83 3.06
CA VAL A 200 -16.86 11.97 3.94
C VAL A 200 -17.98 12.86 3.40
N SER A 201 -17.99 13.17 2.10
CA SER A 201 -19.05 13.97 1.49
C SER A 201 -20.44 13.34 1.68
N ILE A 202 -20.54 12.01 1.64
CA ILE A 202 -21.78 11.29 1.90
C ILE A 202 -22.17 11.38 3.39
N LEU A 203 -21.21 11.28 4.31
CA LEU A 203 -21.49 11.40 5.74
C LEU A 203 -21.99 12.80 6.11
N VAL A 204 -21.36 13.83 5.55
CA VAL A 204 -21.82 15.24 5.73
C VAL A 204 -23.24 15.44 5.19
N LEU A 205 -23.56 14.82 4.04
CA LEU A 205 -24.92 14.87 3.49
C LEU A 205 -25.95 14.26 4.44
N VAL A 206 -25.66 13.07 4.98
CA VAL A 206 -26.54 12.37 5.95
C VAL A 206 -26.80 13.24 7.18
N GLN A 207 -25.76 13.92 7.69
CA GLN A 207 -25.89 14.77 8.87
C GLN A 207 -26.81 15.96 8.62
N ARG A 208 -26.66 16.63 7.48
CA ARG A 208 -27.50 17.80 7.13
C ARG A 208 -28.98 17.43 7.08
N TYR A 209 -29.32 16.31 6.44
CA TYR A 209 -30.72 15.86 6.38
C TYR A 209 -31.27 15.41 7.75
N GLY A 210 -30.44 14.79 8.59
CA GLY A 210 -30.84 14.39 9.94
C GLY A 210 -31.05 15.57 10.89
N THR A 211 -30.36 16.71 10.66
CA THR A 211 -30.56 17.94 11.44
C THR A 211 -31.82 18.69 11.01
N ASP A 212 -32.13 18.71 9.71
CA ASP A 212 -33.35 19.34 9.19
C ASP A 212 -34.63 18.61 9.66
N GLU A 213 -34.58 17.28 9.76
CA GLU A 213 -35.71 16.47 10.25
C GLU A 213 -35.96 16.65 11.77
N ALA A 214 -34.89 16.89 12.54
CA ALA A 214 -35.01 17.21 13.97
C ALA A 214 -35.56 18.62 14.26
N LEU A 215 -35.35 19.56 13.32
CA LEU A 215 -35.88 20.93 13.42
C LEU A 215 -37.35 21.07 12.96
N THR A 216 -37.88 20.10 12.19
CA THR A 216 -39.26 20.12 11.70
C THR A 216 -40.28 19.61 12.72
N GLY A 217 -39.87 19.20 13.93
CA GLY A 217 -40.73 18.63 14.97
C GLY A 217 -41.61 19.65 15.73
N ASP A 218 -41.22 20.94 15.86
CA ASP A 218 -42.00 21.91 16.67
C ASP A 218 -41.94 23.41 16.25
N GLU A 219 -41.17 23.80 15.23
CA GLU A 219 -40.99 25.21 14.83
C GLU A 219 -41.29 25.52 13.34
N ALA A 220 -42.03 24.67 12.66
CA ALA A 220 -42.31 24.80 11.21
C ALA A 220 -43.31 25.90 10.83
N ALA A 221 -43.80 26.70 11.79
CA ALA A 221 -44.85 27.70 11.50
C ALA A 221 -44.34 29.12 11.12
N ASP A 222 -43.03 29.40 11.28
CA ASP A 222 -42.56 30.79 11.17
C ASP A 222 -41.43 31.05 10.12
N GLN A 223 -41.10 30.11 9.24
CA GLN A 223 -40.05 30.30 8.25
C GLN A 223 -40.40 29.92 6.79
N VAL A 224 -41.57 30.36 6.32
CA VAL A 224 -42.00 30.12 4.92
C VAL A 224 -41.28 31.03 3.89
N ASP A 225 -40.45 31.97 4.31
CA ASP A 225 -39.84 33.00 3.42
C ASP A 225 -38.30 33.07 3.44
N ARG A 226 -37.60 31.94 3.57
CA ARG A 226 -36.15 31.94 3.27
C ARG A 226 -35.87 31.24 1.94
N PRO A 227 -35.29 31.94 0.95
CA PRO A 227 -34.88 31.30 -0.30
C PRO A 227 -33.80 30.25 -0.01
N ALA A 228 -33.93 29.09 -0.67
CA ALA A 228 -33.00 27.99 -0.60
C ALA A 228 -31.55 28.52 -0.77
N ALA A 229 -30.69 28.24 0.19
CA ALA A 229 -29.29 28.64 0.15
C ALA A 229 -28.65 28.10 -1.13
N PRO A 230 -27.85 28.94 -1.84
CA PRO A 230 -27.27 28.52 -3.09
C PRO A 230 -26.29 27.36 -2.87
N ALA A 231 -26.21 26.47 -3.86
CA ALA A 231 -25.36 25.26 -3.91
C ALA A 231 -23.83 25.51 -3.80
N SER A 232 -23.42 26.72 -3.37
CA SER A 232 -22.02 27.10 -3.17
C SER A 232 -21.40 26.65 -1.84
N ALA A 233 -22.19 26.10 -0.90
CA ALA A 233 -21.69 25.64 0.41
C ALA A 233 -21.07 24.23 0.39
N ALA A 234 -20.91 23.59 -0.76
CA ALA A 234 -20.27 22.27 -0.91
C ALA A 234 -18.73 22.28 -0.77
N GLY A 235 -18.12 23.42 -0.42
CA GLY A 235 -16.68 23.62 -0.35
C GLY A 235 -16.09 23.92 1.04
N GLU A 236 -16.92 24.05 2.08
CA GLU A 236 -16.39 24.27 3.42
C GLU A 236 -16.07 22.94 4.11
N ALA A 237 -14.82 22.82 4.61
CA ALA A 237 -14.42 21.67 5.40
C ALA A 237 -15.30 21.55 6.66
N PRO A 238 -15.74 20.32 7.03
CA PRO A 238 -16.61 20.11 8.17
C PRO A 238 -15.95 20.61 9.46
N THR A 239 -16.75 21.24 10.32
CA THR A 239 -16.29 21.74 11.61
C THR A 239 -15.92 20.59 12.55
N GLN A 240 -15.03 20.85 13.53
CA GLN A 240 -14.65 19.84 14.54
C GLN A 240 -15.84 19.30 15.35
N ALA A 241 -16.91 20.09 15.51
CA ALA A 241 -18.13 19.65 16.19
C ALA A 241 -18.93 18.68 15.30
N GLU A 242 -19.02 18.93 14.00
CA GLU A 242 -19.63 18.02 13.02
C GLU A 242 -18.88 16.70 12.93
N ILE A 243 -17.54 16.74 12.85
CA ILE A 243 -16.68 15.54 12.88
C ILE A 243 -16.94 14.71 14.14
N ARG A 244 -17.00 15.33 15.33
CA ARG A 244 -17.27 14.64 16.60
C ARG A 244 -18.66 14.01 16.67
N SER A 245 -19.67 14.56 16.01
CA SER A 245 -21.02 13.95 15.95
C SER A 245 -21.03 12.72 15.06
N LEU A 246 -20.29 12.74 13.95
CA LEU A 246 -20.21 11.66 12.97
C LEU A 246 -19.36 10.45 13.45
N THR A 247 -18.38 10.66 14.34
CA THR A 247 -17.63 9.55 14.97
C THR A 247 -18.50 8.64 15.84
N LYS A 248 -19.72 9.07 16.14
CA LYS A 248 -20.67 8.30 16.93
C LYS A 248 -21.62 7.44 16.09
N THR A 249 -21.63 7.59 14.76
CA THR A 249 -22.53 6.83 13.90
C THR A 249 -21.90 5.52 13.45
N ASN A 250 -22.67 4.43 13.51
CA ASN A 250 -22.22 3.13 13.01
C ASN A 250 -22.04 3.16 11.50
N PHE A 251 -22.91 3.88 10.77
CA PHE A 251 -22.79 4.04 9.33
C PHE A 251 -21.47 4.69 8.94
N GLY A 252 -21.09 5.79 9.61
CA GLY A 252 -19.82 6.49 9.37
C GLY A 252 -18.62 5.57 9.63
N THR A 253 -18.64 4.86 10.75
CA THR A 253 -17.60 3.88 11.11
C THR A 253 -17.51 2.77 10.07
N ALA A 254 -18.64 2.15 9.69
CA ALA A 254 -18.65 1.06 8.70
C ALA A 254 -18.15 1.51 7.33
N LEU A 255 -18.52 2.73 6.90
CA LEU A 255 -18.08 3.29 5.62
C LEU A 255 -16.57 3.58 5.60
N MET A 256 -16.05 4.28 6.61
CA MET A 256 -14.64 4.66 6.68
C MET A 256 -13.73 3.44 6.82
N LEU A 257 -14.07 2.51 7.74
CA LEU A 257 -13.34 1.25 7.89
C LEU A 257 -13.48 0.38 6.64
N GLY A 258 -14.68 0.33 6.04
CA GLY A 258 -14.93 -0.40 4.81
C GLY A 258 -14.03 0.04 3.67
N ILE A 259 -13.84 1.35 3.46
CA ILE A 259 -12.92 1.91 2.47
C ILE A 259 -11.46 1.52 2.80
N ALA A 260 -11.02 1.75 4.04
CA ALA A 260 -9.64 1.46 4.43
C ALA A 260 -9.28 -0.02 4.29
N TYR A 261 -10.15 -0.90 4.78
CA TYR A 261 -9.92 -2.34 4.72
C TYR A 261 -10.03 -2.88 3.30
N ALA A 262 -10.98 -2.38 2.50
CA ALA A 262 -11.11 -2.78 1.11
C ALA A 262 -9.89 -2.41 0.26
N ALA A 263 -9.17 -1.32 0.57
CA ALA A 263 -7.94 -0.97 -0.10
C ALA A 263 -6.85 -2.05 0.13
N SER A 264 -6.69 -2.52 1.36
CA SER A 264 -5.73 -3.59 1.68
C SER A 264 -6.20 -4.95 1.15
N ILE A 265 -7.49 -5.29 1.29
CA ILE A 265 -8.06 -6.56 0.81
C ILE A 265 -7.96 -6.67 -0.72
N GLY A 266 -8.34 -5.61 -1.44
CA GLY A 266 -8.33 -5.61 -2.90
C GLY A 266 -6.92 -5.84 -3.46
N SER A 267 -5.91 -5.25 -2.84
CA SER A 267 -4.53 -5.37 -3.30
C SER A 267 -3.96 -6.81 -3.28
N LEU A 268 -4.59 -7.74 -2.56
CA LEU A 268 -4.25 -9.17 -2.61
C LEU A 268 -4.47 -9.78 -4.00
N GLY A 269 -5.38 -9.21 -4.79
CA GLY A 269 -5.87 -9.81 -6.04
C GLY A 269 -4.85 -9.88 -7.17
N THR A 270 -3.80 -9.05 -7.18
CA THR A 270 -2.78 -9.06 -8.23
C THR A 270 -1.36 -9.04 -7.66
N ILE A 271 -0.38 -9.41 -8.46
CA ILE A 271 1.04 -9.35 -8.05
C ILE A 271 1.46 -7.92 -7.76
N ILE A 272 1.01 -6.95 -8.54
CA ILE A 272 1.37 -5.53 -8.41
C ILE A 272 0.50 -4.76 -7.41
N GLY A 273 -0.57 -5.34 -6.90
CA GLY A 273 -1.50 -4.68 -5.98
C GLY A 273 -0.86 -4.33 -4.64
N THR A 274 0.07 -5.14 -4.17
CA THR A 274 0.78 -4.93 -2.91
C THR A 274 2.23 -5.41 -2.98
N PRO A 275 3.18 -4.68 -2.36
CA PRO A 275 4.58 -5.07 -2.32
C PRO A 275 4.87 -6.50 -1.82
N PRO A 276 4.23 -7.04 -0.79
CA PRO A 276 4.42 -8.43 -0.38
C PRO A 276 4.20 -9.47 -1.47
N ASN A 277 3.18 -9.30 -2.32
CA ASN A 277 2.92 -10.22 -3.43
C ASN A 277 4.05 -10.18 -4.47
N THR A 278 4.54 -8.97 -4.78
CA THR A 278 5.64 -8.76 -5.72
C THR A 278 6.94 -9.36 -5.19
N LEU A 279 7.23 -9.18 -3.88
CA LEU A 279 8.39 -9.81 -3.23
C LEU A 279 8.31 -11.33 -3.27
N LEU A 280 7.12 -11.90 -3.01
CA LEU A 280 6.90 -13.34 -3.12
C LEU A 280 7.24 -13.84 -4.53
N ALA A 281 6.69 -13.20 -5.56
CA ALA A 281 6.95 -13.60 -6.95
C ALA A 281 8.45 -13.52 -7.31
N GLY A 282 9.12 -12.44 -6.89
CA GLY A 282 10.55 -12.27 -7.10
C GLY A 282 11.41 -13.28 -6.34
N HIS A 283 11.07 -13.54 -5.07
CA HIS A 283 11.75 -14.53 -4.23
C HIS A 283 11.63 -15.95 -4.81
N MET A 284 10.40 -16.34 -5.19
CA MET A 284 10.16 -17.68 -5.75
C MET A 284 10.88 -17.89 -7.08
N ALA A 285 10.89 -16.89 -7.95
CA ALA A 285 11.59 -16.96 -9.23
C ALA A 285 13.11 -16.99 -9.06
N ALA A 286 13.65 -16.13 -8.20
CA ALA A 286 15.10 -15.98 -8.03
C ALA A 286 15.74 -17.16 -7.28
N GLU A 287 15.08 -17.68 -6.23
CA GLU A 287 15.69 -18.65 -5.31
C GLU A 287 15.22 -20.09 -5.55
N HIS A 288 14.04 -20.27 -6.10
CA HIS A 288 13.43 -21.60 -6.26
C HIS A 288 13.12 -21.96 -7.72
N GLY A 289 13.34 -21.03 -8.66
CA GLY A 289 13.02 -21.23 -10.07
C GLY A 289 11.51 -21.38 -10.34
N VAL A 290 10.66 -20.97 -9.39
CA VAL A 290 9.20 -21.05 -9.51
C VAL A 290 8.68 -19.69 -9.99
N GLU A 291 8.30 -19.61 -11.25
CA GLU A 291 7.69 -18.41 -11.82
C GLU A 291 6.21 -18.34 -11.43
N ILE A 292 5.83 -17.28 -10.72
CA ILE A 292 4.43 -16.98 -10.40
C ILE A 292 3.91 -16.04 -11.48
N GLY A 293 3.16 -16.56 -12.44
CA GLY A 293 2.56 -15.76 -13.51
C GLY A 293 1.46 -14.85 -12.98
N PHE A 294 1.31 -13.67 -13.62
CA PHE A 294 0.32 -12.66 -13.22
C PHE A 294 -1.10 -13.22 -13.18
N GLY A 295 -1.51 -13.93 -14.25
CA GLY A 295 -2.82 -14.58 -14.33
C GLY A 295 -2.98 -15.72 -13.32
N GLN A 296 -1.94 -16.54 -13.10
CA GLN A 296 -1.96 -17.61 -12.10
C GLN A 296 -2.17 -17.07 -10.69
N TRP A 297 -1.46 -15.97 -10.33
CA TRP A 297 -1.68 -15.31 -9.03
C TRP A 297 -3.10 -14.79 -8.88
N MET A 298 -3.68 -14.22 -9.93
CA MET A 298 -5.08 -13.76 -9.88
C MET A 298 -6.07 -14.89 -9.58
N LEU A 299 -5.81 -16.14 -10.02
CA LEU A 299 -6.65 -17.29 -9.68
C LEU A 299 -6.63 -17.61 -8.17
N VAL A 300 -5.60 -17.22 -7.44
CA VAL A 300 -5.51 -17.35 -5.98
C VAL A 300 -5.95 -16.06 -5.28
N GLY A 301 -5.38 -14.94 -5.67
CA GLY A 301 -5.53 -13.66 -4.97
C GLY A 301 -6.94 -13.07 -5.10
N VAL A 302 -7.55 -13.14 -6.30
CA VAL A 302 -8.90 -12.56 -6.52
C VAL A 302 -9.97 -13.29 -5.71
N PRO A 303 -10.05 -14.63 -5.70
CA PRO A 303 -11.02 -15.34 -4.85
C PRO A 303 -10.84 -15.02 -3.36
N ILE A 304 -9.60 -14.97 -2.86
CA ILE A 304 -9.32 -14.59 -1.47
C ILE A 304 -9.81 -13.17 -1.20
N ALA A 305 -9.45 -12.20 -2.07
CA ALA A 305 -9.86 -10.82 -1.93
C ALA A 305 -11.39 -10.65 -1.94
N VAL A 306 -12.08 -11.33 -2.86
CA VAL A 306 -13.55 -11.28 -2.97
C VAL A 306 -14.19 -11.85 -1.71
N VAL A 307 -13.80 -13.05 -1.27
CA VAL A 307 -14.37 -13.68 -0.07
C VAL A 307 -14.12 -12.81 1.17
N LEU A 308 -12.89 -12.32 1.33
CA LEU A 308 -12.53 -11.47 2.48
C LEU A 308 -13.25 -10.12 2.45
N LEU A 309 -13.45 -9.53 1.27
CA LEU A 309 -14.18 -8.26 1.11
C LEU A 309 -15.66 -8.42 1.49
N PHE A 310 -16.33 -9.49 1.03
CA PHE A 310 -17.71 -9.76 1.42
C PHE A 310 -17.84 -10.11 2.91
N ALA A 311 -16.89 -10.87 3.46
CA ALA A 311 -16.84 -11.17 4.90
C ALA A 311 -16.65 -9.89 5.72
N CYS A 312 -15.76 -8.98 5.29
CA CYS A 312 -15.54 -7.68 5.89
C CYS A 312 -16.81 -6.81 5.84
N TRP A 313 -17.44 -6.70 4.67
CA TRP A 313 -18.70 -5.97 4.51
C TRP A 313 -19.80 -6.52 5.44
N PHE A 314 -19.99 -7.83 5.48
CA PHE A 314 -20.98 -8.46 6.35
C PHE A 314 -20.66 -8.19 7.83
N LEU A 315 -19.40 -8.37 8.22
CA LEU A 315 -18.93 -8.11 9.57
C LEU A 315 -19.19 -6.66 10.00
N LEU A 316 -18.80 -5.70 9.17
CA LEU A 316 -18.94 -4.28 9.49
C LEU A 316 -20.40 -3.84 9.51
N THR A 317 -21.22 -4.22 8.51
CA THR A 317 -22.57 -3.65 8.34
C THR A 317 -23.68 -4.46 9.00
N ARG A 318 -23.47 -5.74 9.33
CA ARG A 318 -24.51 -6.61 9.91
C ARG A 318 -24.22 -7.05 11.33
N VAL A 319 -22.94 -7.08 11.73
CA VAL A 319 -22.52 -7.59 13.04
C VAL A 319 -22.09 -6.47 13.98
N LEU A 320 -21.06 -5.67 13.57
CA LEU A 320 -20.37 -4.76 14.47
C LEU A 320 -20.92 -3.33 14.47
N PHE A 321 -21.18 -2.77 13.29
CA PHE A 321 -21.57 -1.37 13.07
C PHE A 321 -22.77 -1.30 12.14
N ARG A 322 -23.92 -1.78 12.61
CA ARG A 322 -25.17 -1.74 11.83
C ARG A 322 -25.56 -0.28 11.58
N PRO A 323 -25.74 0.14 10.30
CA PRO A 323 -26.19 1.48 9.99
C PRO A 323 -27.52 1.81 10.69
N GLU A 324 -27.63 3.03 11.18
CA GLU A 324 -28.84 3.55 11.86
C GLU A 324 -29.94 3.93 10.88
N ILE A 325 -29.56 4.22 9.63
CA ILE A 325 -30.47 4.64 8.55
C ILE A 325 -30.45 3.64 7.41
N ASP A 326 -31.57 3.41 6.78
CA ASP A 326 -31.70 2.44 5.68
C ASP A 326 -31.23 3.02 4.34
N GLU A 327 -31.48 4.31 4.08
CA GLU A 327 -31.11 4.98 2.83
C GLU A 327 -30.54 6.38 3.13
N VAL A 328 -29.55 6.80 2.30
CA VAL A 328 -28.95 8.14 2.36
C VAL A 328 -29.82 9.10 1.57
N PRO A 329 -30.50 10.08 2.20
CA PRO A 329 -31.28 11.08 1.48
C PRO A 329 -30.39 11.87 0.52
N GLY A 330 -30.81 12.05 -0.74
CA GLY A 330 -30.02 12.76 -1.75
C GLY A 330 -28.73 12.06 -2.20
N GLY A 331 -28.42 10.85 -1.68
CA GLY A 331 -27.16 10.14 -1.99
C GLY A 331 -27.00 9.80 -3.47
N ARG A 332 -28.09 9.45 -4.17
CA ARG A 332 -28.07 9.22 -5.62
C ARG A 332 -27.72 10.48 -6.41
N ASP A 333 -28.29 11.61 -6.00
CA ASP A 333 -28.08 12.90 -6.66
C ASP A 333 -26.65 13.41 -6.46
N LEU A 334 -26.08 13.20 -5.25
CA LEU A 334 -24.69 13.51 -4.97
C LEU A 334 -23.75 12.71 -5.89
N ILE A 335 -23.93 11.38 -5.97
CA ILE A 335 -23.11 10.52 -6.83
C ILE A 335 -23.28 10.91 -8.32
N ALA A 336 -24.51 11.19 -8.73
CA ALA A 336 -24.79 11.63 -10.10
C ALA A 336 -24.13 12.99 -10.41
N THR A 337 -24.16 13.92 -9.45
CA THR A 337 -23.51 15.24 -9.56
C THR A 337 -22.00 15.11 -9.63
N GLU A 338 -21.36 14.30 -8.77
CA GLU A 338 -19.93 14.04 -8.82
C GLU A 338 -19.50 13.37 -10.14
N LEU A 339 -20.31 12.44 -10.65
CA LEU A 339 -20.06 11.83 -11.97
C LEU A 339 -20.25 12.85 -13.12
N ALA A 340 -21.25 13.72 -13.01
CA ALA A 340 -21.51 14.79 -13.98
C ALA A 340 -20.38 15.83 -14.00
N ARG A 341 -19.76 16.14 -12.85
CA ARG A 341 -18.58 17.02 -12.76
C ARG A 341 -17.38 16.50 -13.55
N LEU A 342 -17.23 15.18 -13.68
CA LEU A 342 -16.20 14.58 -14.52
C LEU A 342 -16.50 14.76 -16.03
N GLY A 343 -17.72 15.12 -16.39
CA GLY A 343 -18.15 15.27 -17.76
C GLY A 343 -18.13 13.96 -18.56
N ARG A 344 -18.13 14.06 -19.89
CA ARG A 344 -17.97 12.90 -20.78
C ARG A 344 -16.55 12.34 -20.68
N MET A 345 -16.40 11.03 -20.91
CA MET A 345 -15.08 10.39 -20.98
C MET A 345 -14.20 11.12 -22.00
N SER A 346 -13.06 11.62 -21.55
CA SER A 346 -12.11 12.32 -22.39
C SER A 346 -11.30 11.34 -23.25
N ALA A 347 -10.71 11.84 -24.35
CA ALA A 347 -9.87 11.00 -25.21
C ALA A 347 -8.67 10.38 -24.46
N PRO A 348 -7.93 11.09 -23.58
CA PRO A 348 -6.87 10.47 -22.79
C PRO A 348 -7.41 9.42 -21.80
N GLU A 349 -8.55 9.64 -21.13
CA GLU A 349 -9.16 8.61 -20.29
C GLU A 349 -9.46 7.33 -21.07
N ALA A 350 -10.06 7.45 -22.26
CA ALA A 350 -10.39 6.30 -23.10
C ALA A 350 -9.13 5.55 -23.57
N LYS A 351 -8.06 6.26 -23.90
CA LYS A 351 -6.78 5.67 -24.29
C LYS A 351 -6.11 4.94 -23.12
N VAL A 352 -6.10 5.54 -21.93
CA VAL A 352 -5.56 4.88 -20.72
C VAL A 352 -6.39 3.64 -20.39
N LEU A 353 -7.71 3.71 -20.49
CA LEU A 353 -8.58 2.54 -20.31
C LEU A 353 -8.25 1.44 -21.33
N ALA A 354 -8.06 1.79 -22.59
CA ALA A 354 -7.69 0.81 -23.63
C ALA A 354 -6.33 0.16 -23.34
N VAL A 355 -5.32 0.95 -22.97
CA VAL A 355 -3.99 0.45 -22.58
C VAL A 355 -4.10 -0.46 -21.36
N PHE A 356 -4.89 -0.07 -20.34
CA PHE A 356 -5.14 -0.87 -19.14
C PHE A 356 -5.78 -2.24 -19.49
N VAL A 357 -6.83 -2.23 -20.28
CA VAL A 357 -7.53 -3.47 -20.70
C VAL A 357 -6.59 -4.36 -21.52
N LEU A 358 -5.83 -3.79 -22.45
CA LEU A 358 -4.85 -4.53 -23.25
C LEU A 358 -3.73 -5.12 -22.38
N ALA A 359 -3.23 -4.38 -21.39
CA ALA A 359 -2.24 -4.88 -20.44
C ALA A 359 -2.79 -6.07 -19.63
N ALA A 360 -3.99 -5.93 -19.06
CA ALA A 360 -4.63 -6.99 -18.29
C ALA A 360 -4.87 -8.26 -19.16
N LEU A 361 -5.34 -8.06 -20.39
CA LEU A 361 -5.52 -9.16 -21.34
C LEU A 361 -4.17 -9.79 -21.71
N ALA A 362 -3.12 -9.01 -21.97
CA ALA A 362 -1.81 -9.52 -22.31
C ALA A 362 -1.22 -10.39 -21.18
N TRP A 363 -1.29 -9.95 -19.93
CA TRP A 363 -0.82 -10.73 -18.77
C TRP A 363 -1.55 -12.07 -18.61
N ILE A 364 -2.81 -12.18 -19.06
CA ILE A 364 -3.56 -13.42 -19.01
C ILE A 364 -3.32 -14.27 -20.27
N THR A 365 -3.36 -13.67 -21.45
CA THR A 365 -3.41 -14.41 -22.71
C THR A 365 -2.04 -14.76 -23.29
N VAL A 366 -1.01 -13.92 -23.08
CA VAL A 366 0.31 -14.18 -23.67
C VAL A 366 0.93 -15.48 -23.12
N PRO A 367 0.90 -15.77 -21.80
CA PRO A 367 1.35 -17.08 -21.31
C PRO A 367 0.57 -18.24 -21.90
N LEU A 368 -0.77 -18.15 -21.95
CA LEU A 368 -1.64 -19.20 -22.49
C LEU A 368 -1.39 -19.46 -24.00
N ILE A 369 -1.24 -18.38 -24.79
CA ILE A 369 -0.93 -18.49 -26.22
C ILE A 369 0.45 -19.13 -26.42
N SER A 370 1.43 -18.73 -25.61
CA SER A 370 2.79 -19.27 -25.70
C SER A 370 2.83 -20.75 -25.42
N GLU A 371 2.12 -21.21 -24.39
CA GLU A 371 2.09 -22.62 -23.97
C GLU A 371 1.21 -23.47 -24.91
N TYR A 372 -0.07 -23.08 -25.11
CA TYR A 372 -1.06 -23.95 -25.77
C TYR A 372 -1.16 -23.77 -27.30
N VAL A 373 -0.68 -22.64 -27.83
CA VAL A 373 -0.78 -22.37 -29.28
C VAL A 373 0.59 -22.46 -29.96
N LEU A 374 1.63 -21.94 -29.29
CA LEU A 374 2.99 -21.89 -29.86
C LEU A 374 3.89 -23.03 -29.36
N ASP A 375 3.42 -23.83 -28.39
CA ASP A 375 4.16 -24.93 -27.79
C ASP A 375 5.54 -24.53 -27.26
N LEU A 376 5.60 -23.32 -26.65
CA LEU A 376 6.83 -22.76 -26.09
C LEU A 376 6.96 -23.15 -24.61
N THR A 377 8.17 -23.49 -24.18
CA THR A 377 8.48 -23.81 -22.78
C THR A 377 8.52 -22.57 -21.87
N SER A 378 8.56 -21.38 -22.46
CA SER A 378 8.51 -20.10 -21.75
C SER A 378 7.64 -19.10 -22.51
N PRO A 379 6.98 -18.15 -21.81
CA PRO A 379 6.17 -17.14 -22.48
C PRO A 379 6.98 -16.30 -23.48
N LEU A 380 6.38 -15.97 -24.63
CA LEU A 380 6.97 -15.10 -25.66
C LEU A 380 7.43 -13.74 -25.09
N LEU A 381 6.63 -13.22 -24.16
CA LEU A 381 6.96 -12.03 -23.38
C LEU A 381 6.71 -12.35 -21.91
N SER A 382 7.70 -12.08 -21.07
CA SER A 382 7.51 -12.16 -19.61
C SER A 382 6.54 -11.07 -19.12
N ASP A 383 5.93 -11.26 -17.97
CA ASP A 383 5.05 -10.27 -17.36
C ASP A 383 5.74 -8.90 -17.18
N ALA A 384 7.03 -8.91 -16.86
CA ALA A 384 7.85 -7.71 -16.77
C ALA A 384 8.04 -7.01 -18.12
N ALA A 385 8.25 -7.78 -19.19
CA ALA A 385 8.36 -7.23 -20.54
C ALA A 385 7.04 -6.58 -20.98
N ILE A 386 5.90 -7.22 -20.71
CA ILE A 386 4.57 -6.65 -20.97
C ILE A 386 4.41 -5.33 -20.21
N ALA A 387 4.76 -5.29 -18.93
CA ALA A 387 4.65 -4.10 -18.10
C ALA A 387 5.52 -2.95 -18.63
N MET A 388 6.74 -3.23 -19.06
CA MET A 388 7.63 -2.21 -19.63
C MET A 388 7.16 -1.71 -20.99
N VAL A 389 6.65 -2.58 -21.85
CA VAL A 389 6.03 -2.18 -23.13
C VAL A 389 4.83 -1.26 -22.87
N VAL A 390 3.97 -1.60 -21.92
CA VAL A 390 2.84 -0.75 -21.50
C VAL A 390 3.33 0.60 -20.99
N GLY A 391 4.33 0.63 -20.11
CA GLY A 391 4.93 1.87 -19.62
C GLY A 391 5.46 2.76 -20.75
N LEU A 392 6.21 2.19 -21.70
CA LEU A 392 6.72 2.93 -22.88
C LEU A 392 5.59 3.44 -23.77
N ILE A 393 4.54 2.64 -24.01
CA ILE A 393 3.36 3.06 -24.79
C ILE A 393 2.72 4.30 -24.15
N LEU A 394 2.61 4.38 -22.82
CA LEU A 394 2.05 5.55 -22.14
C LEU A 394 2.86 6.82 -22.37
N PHE A 395 4.19 6.75 -22.49
CA PHE A 395 5.04 7.88 -22.85
C PHE A 395 4.93 8.25 -24.34
N LEU A 396 4.67 7.28 -25.22
CA LEU A 396 4.60 7.50 -26.66
C LEU A 396 3.25 8.06 -27.12
N LEU A 397 2.14 7.60 -26.52
CA LEU A 397 0.80 7.98 -26.96
C LEU A 397 0.47 9.44 -26.62
N PRO A 398 0.07 10.26 -27.60
CA PRO A 398 -0.41 11.62 -27.35
C PRO A 398 -1.76 11.57 -26.63
N ALA A 399 -1.95 12.44 -25.64
CA ALA A 399 -3.21 12.56 -24.92
C ALA A 399 -4.37 12.94 -25.86
N GLY A 400 -4.25 14.01 -26.61
CA GLY A 400 -5.28 14.49 -27.54
C GLY A 400 -6.49 15.09 -26.82
N GLY A 401 -7.57 15.35 -27.55
CA GLY A 401 -8.89 15.67 -26.97
C GLY A 401 -8.96 16.93 -26.09
N GLY A 402 -8.24 18.01 -26.45
CA GLY A 402 -8.24 19.25 -25.65
C GLY A 402 -7.05 19.39 -24.70
N ALA A 403 -6.29 18.33 -24.46
CA ALA A 403 -4.96 18.46 -23.84
C ALA A 403 -4.04 19.22 -24.81
N GLY A 404 -3.16 20.09 -24.27
CA GLY A 404 -2.26 20.91 -25.10
C GLY A 404 -1.43 20.09 -26.10
N ARG A 405 -0.95 20.73 -27.14
CA ARG A 405 -0.08 20.06 -28.15
C ARG A 405 1.18 19.52 -27.44
N GLY A 406 1.53 18.25 -27.70
CA GLY A 406 2.71 17.61 -27.13
C GLY A 406 2.46 16.87 -25.80
N VAL A 407 1.30 17.02 -25.17
CA VAL A 407 0.97 16.29 -23.93
C VAL A 407 0.81 14.81 -24.25
N ARG A 408 1.47 13.96 -23.44
CA ARG A 408 1.43 12.50 -23.52
C ARG A 408 0.55 11.91 -22.40
N LEU A 409 0.17 10.63 -22.53
CA LEU A 409 -0.61 9.96 -21.48
C LEU A 409 0.15 9.91 -20.16
N LEU A 410 1.45 9.71 -20.21
CA LEU A 410 2.38 9.83 -19.08
C LEU A 410 3.57 10.69 -19.51
N ASP A 411 4.09 11.52 -18.63
CA ASP A 411 5.36 12.24 -18.80
C ASP A 411 6.33 11.90 -17.67
N TRP A 412 7.57 12.37 -17.81
CA TRP A 412 8.61 12.04 -16.83
C TRP A 412 8.37 12.70 -15.49
N GLU A 413 7.73 13.88 -15.44
CA GLU A 413 7.39 14.54 -14.18
C GLU A 413 6.42 13.68 -13.34
N ALA A 414 5.38 13.13 -13.96
CA ALA A 414 4.49 12.18 -13.30
C ALA A 414 5.22 10.86 -12.93
N ALA A 415 6.13 10.38 -13.77
CA ALA A 415 6.90 9.17 -13.49
C ALA A 415 7.91 9.33 -12.32
N LYS A 416 8.30 10.55 -11.97
CA LYS A 416 9.10 10.80 -10.75
C LYS A 416 8.35 10.43 -9.47
N GLU A 417 7.01 10.42 -9.50
CA GLU A 417 6.15 10.02 -8.38
C GLU A 417 6.11 8.50 -8.16
N LEU A 418 6.82 7.72 -9.01
CA LEU A 418 7.00 6.29 -8.75
C LEU A 418 7.58 6.07 -7.36
N PRO A 419 7.13 5.05 -6.62
CA PRO A 419 7.63 4.76 -5.28
C PRO A 419 9.03 4.11 -5.36
N TRP A 420 10.04 4.89 -5.74
CA TRP A 420 11.43 4.46 -5.91
C TRP A 420 11.97 3.74 -4.67
N GLY A 421 11.55 4.19 -3.48
CA GLY A 421 11.92 3.54 -2.23
C GLY A 421 11.44 2.09 -2.13
N VAL A 422 10.27 1.77 -2.68
CA VAL A 422 9.74 0.41 -2.71
C VAL A 422 10.52 -0.45 -3.70
N LEU A 423 10.92 0.11 -4.84
CA LEU A 423 11.76 -0.61 -5.82
C LEU A 423 13.13 -0.97 -5.24
N LEU A 424 13.76 -0.04 -4.50
CA LEU A 424 15.01 -0.31 -3.77
C LEU A 424 14.82 -1.35 -2.67
N LEU A 425 13.70 -1.29 -1.94
CA LEU A 425 13.37 -2.27 -0.91
C LEU A 425 13.25 -3.68 -1.48
N PHE A 426 12.67 -3.84 -2.68
CA PHE A 426 12.64 -5.14 -3.37
C PHE A 426 14.04 -5.65 -3.67
N GLY A 427 14.90 -4.79 -4.21
CA GLY A 427 16.30 -5.16 -4.48
C GLY A 427 17.02 -5.65 -3.24
N GLY A 428 16.89 -4.93 -2.11
CA GLY A 428 17.50 -5.30 -0.84
C GLY A 428 16.91 -6.58 -0.24
N GLY A 429 15.60 -6.76 -0.31
CA GLY A 429 14.91 -7.98 0.14
C GLY A 429 15.32 -9.21 -0.67
N LEU A 430 15.38 -9.08 -2.00
CA LEU A 430 15.85 -10.16 -2.89
C LEU A 430 17.34 -10.45 -2.72
N ALA A 431 18.16 -9.41 -2.51
CA ALA A 431 19.58 -9.58 -2.23
C ALA A 431 19.81 -10.37 -0.93
N LEU A 432 19.10 -10.00 0.15
CA LEU A 432 19.14 -10.74 1.40
C LEU A 432 18.65 -12.18 1.22
N SER A 433 17.53 -12.38 0.53
CA SER A 433 16.95 -13.69 0.22
C SER A 433 17.93 -14.60 -0.51
N GLY A 434 18.60 -14.09 -1.54
CA GLY A 434 19.61 -14.85 -2.29
C GLY A 434 20.77 -15.31 -1.43
N GLN A 435 21.13 -14.52 -0.43
CA GLN A 435 22.20 -14.92 0.50
C GLN A 435 21.73 -16.00 1.49
N PHE A 436 20.45 -16.03 1.88
CA PHE A 436 19.91 -17.14 2.69
C PHE A 436 20.10 -18.49 2.01
N SER A 437 19.77 -18.59 0.73
CA SER A 437 19.89 -19.82 -0.04
C SER A 437 21.35 -20.19 -0.29
N LYS A 438 22.15 -19.24 -0.79
CA LYS A 438 23.55 -19.48 -1.20
C LYS A 438 24.47 -19.80 -0.02
N SER A 439 24.26 -19.22 1.14
CA SER A 439 25.05 -19.48 2.35
C SER A 439 24.70 -20.81 3.02
N GLY A 440 23.59 -21.48 2.64
CA GLY A 440 23.08 -22.66 3.33
C GLY A 440 22.28 -22.36 4.61
N LEU A 441 22.06 -21.08 4.95
CA LEU A 441 21.30 -20.70 6.12
C LEU A 441 19.86 -21.24 6.07
N SER A 442 19.21 -21.23 4.90
CA SER A 442 17.87 -21.79 4.70
C SER A 442 17.82 -23.27 5.05
N THR A 443 18.82 -24.07 4.63
CA THR A 443 18.93 -25.49 4.94
C THR A 443 19.09 -25.72 6.44
N TRP A 444 19.99 -24.97 7.07
CA TRP A 444 20.20 -25.06 8.52
C TRP A 444 18.93 -24.73 9.32
N LEU A 445 18.21 -23.66 8.97
CA LEU A 445 16.94 -23.34 9.61
C LEU A 445 15.92 -24.47 9.48
N GLY A 446 15.84 -25.08 8.30
CA GLY A 446 14.99 -26.23 8.07
C GLY A 446 15.33 -27.44 8.94
N GLU A 447 16.62 -27.73 9.14
CA GLU A 447 17.09 -28.80 10.02
C GLU A 447 16.73 -28.53 11.49
N GLN A 448 16.82 -27.27 11.94
CA GLN A 448 16.38 -26.91 13.29
C GLN A 448 14.89 -27.22 13.49
N VAL A 449 14.04 -26.93 12.50
CA VAL A 449 12.60 -27.21 12.60
C VAL A 449 12.31 -28.70 12.63
N LYS A 450 13.04 -29.52 11.85
CA LYS A 450 12.94 -30.99 11.90
C LYS A 450 13.22 -31.54 13.31
N GLY A 451 14.10 -30.89 14.08
CA GLY A 451 14.41 -31.28 15.44
C GLY A 451 13.20 -31.25 16.40
N PHE A 452 12.12 -30.53 16.04
CA PHE A 452 10.87 -30.52 16.81
C PHE A 452 9.89 -31.65 16.46
N GLY A 453 10.26 -32.57 15.55
CA GLY A 453 9.44 -33.69 15.10
C GLY A 453 8.60 -33.39 13.85
N ASP A 454 7.77 -34.37 13.43
CA ASP A 454 6.91 -34.24 12.25
C ASP A 454 5.74 -33.30 12.53
N ILE A 455 5.93 -32.00 12.25
CA ILE A 455 4.88 -30.99 12.35
C ILE A 455 4.03 -31.04 11.07
N PRO A 456 2.69 -31.26 11.17
CA PRO A 456 1.83 -31.22 9.99
C PRO A 456 1.92 -29.89 9.24
N VAL A 457 1.95 -29.91 7.91
CA VAL A 457 2.10 -28.73 7.04
C VAL A 457 1.06 -27.66 7.35
N TRP A 458 -0.20 -28.04 7.58
CA TRP A 458 -1.26 -27.09 7.91
C TRP A 458 -0.98 -26.30 9.21
N VAL A 459 -0.29 -26.91 10.19
CA VAL A 459 0.12 -26.23 11.43
C VAL A 459 1.16 -25.17 11.12
N LEU A 460 2.16 -25.49 10.29
CA LEU A 460 3.18 -24.52 9.84
C LEU A 460 2.55 -23.35 9.09
N VAL A 461 1.59 -23.63 8.19
CA VAL A 461 0.84 -22.60 7.46
C VAL A 461 0.07 -21.69 8.42
N VAL A 462 -0.64 -22.25 9.40
CA VAL A 462 -1.39 -21.46 10.40
C VAL A 462 -0.44 -20.62 11.26
N ILE A 463 0.67 -21.20 11.73
CA ILE A 463 1.67 -20.47 12.52
C ILE A 463 2.26 -19.31 11.70
N ALA A 464 2.63 -19.56 10.44
CA ALA A 464 3.14 -18.53 9.56
C ALA A 464 2.09 -17.43 9.33
N ALA A 465 0.85 -17.77 8.97
CA ALA A 465 -0.21 -16.80 8.73
C ALA A 465 -0.51 -15.96 9.97
N VAL A 466 -0.75 -16.59 11.13
CA VAL A 466 -1.08 -15.89 12.38
C VAL A 466 0.10 -15.08 12.89
N GLY A 467 1.30 -15.63 12.87
CA GLY A 467 2.52 -14.94 13.34
C GLY A 467 2.79 -13.68 12.52
N ILE A 468 2.70 -13.77 11.19
CA ILE A 468 2.90 -12.63 10.29
C ILE A 468 1.77 -11.60 10.43
N LEU A 469 0.50 -12.02 10.54
CA LEU A 469 -0.62 -11.14 10.78
C LEU A 469 -0.44 -10.28 12.05
N LEU A 470 0.00 -10.88 13.15
CA LEU A 470 0.25 -10.15 14.39
C LEU A 470 1.45 -9.21 14.28
N LEU A 471 2.49 -9.64 13.59
CA LEU A 471 3.70 -8.84 13.41
C LEU A 471 3.45 -7.62 12.51
N THR A 472 2.73 -7.80 11.40
CA THR A 472 2.48 -6.74 10.41
C THR A 472 1.60 -5.61 10.95
N GLU A 473 0.83 -5.83 12.00
CA GLU A 473 0.06 -4.78 12.68
C GLU A 473 0.94 -3.67 13.28
N MET A 474 2.18 -4.01 13.64
CA MET A 474 3.12 -3.08 14.29
C MET A 474 4.29 -2.70 13.38
N THR A 475 4.37 -3.29 12.19
CA THR A 475 5.52 -3.15 11.29
C THR A 475 5.06 -2.89 9.86
N SER A 476 5.98 -2.45 8.99
CA SER A 476 5.69 -2.30 7.56
C SER A 476 5.41 -3.66 6.91
N ASN A 477 4.28 -3.78 6.19
CA ASN A 477 3.90 -4.98 5.45
C ASN A 477 5.03 -5.48 4.53
N THR A 478 5.65 -4.56 3.81
CA THR A 478 6.72 -4.87 2.86
C THR A 478 7.99 -5.35 3.57
N ALA A 479 8.37 -4.69 4.66
CA ALA A 479 9.53 -5.07 5.45
C ALA A 479 9.33 -6.45 6.10
N THR A 480 8.13 -6.73 6.60
CA THR A 480 7.75 -8.03 7.16
C THR A 480 7.87 -9.12 6.11
N ALA A 481 7.30 -8.92 4.92
CA ALA A 481 7.41 -9.89 3.83
C ALA A 481 8.87 -10.11 3.41
N ALA A 482 9.65 -9.04 3.19
CA ALA A 482 11.06 -9.13 2.80
C ALA A 482 11.91 -9.92 3.79
N THR A 483 11.62 -9.79 5.09
CA THR A 483 12.35 -10.49 6.15
C THR A 483 11.94 -11.96 6.26
N PHE A 484 10.64 -12.26 6.18
CA PHE A 484 10.15 -13.58 6.54
C PHE A 484 9.94 -14.53 5.35
N LEU A 485 9.92 -14.04 4.12
CA LEU A 485 9.85 -14.92 2.92
C LEU A 485 11.01 -15.92 2.87
N PRO A 486 12.30 -15.50 2.99
CA PRO A 486 13.41 -16.46 2.97
C PRO A 486 13.40 -17.41 4.17
N VAL A 487 12.95 -16.95 5.34
CA VAL A 487 12.81 -17.80 6.53
C VAL A 487 11.74 -18.87 6.31
N ALA A 488 10.56 -18.50 5.81
CA ALA A 488 9.46 -19.43 5.52
C ALA A 488 9.87 -20.46 4.45
N SER A 489 10.56 -20.04 3.40
CA SER A 489 11.07 -20.93 2.38
C SER A 489 12.12 -21.90 2.92
N GLY A 490 13.01 -21.44 3.81
CA GLY A 490 13.99 -22.28 4.48
C GLY A 490 13.33 -23.36 5.36
N VAL A 491 12.32 -22.98 6.14
CA VAL A 491 11.52 -23.91 6.93
C VAL A 491 10.80 -24.92 6.04
N ALA A 492 10.20 -24.48 4.93
CA ALA A 492 9.53 -25.37 3.98
C ALA A 492 10.50 -26.41 3.40
N LEU A 493 11.64 -25.99 2.90
CA LEU A 493 12.68 -26.89 2.37
C LEU A 493 13.13 -27.89 3.42
N GLY A 494 13.38 -27.42 4.65
CA GLY A 494 13.79 -28.30 5.74
C GLY A 494 12.75 -29.35 6.11
N THR A 495 11.48 -29.04 6.04
CA THR A 495 10.38 -29.97 6.33
C THR A 495 9.95 -30.79 5.11
N GLY A 496 10.61 -30.63 3.95
CA GLY A 496 10.28 -31.36 2.72
C GLY A 496 9.00 -30.87 2.03
N VAL A 497 8.58 -29.63 2.32
CA VAL A 497 7.39 -29.01 1.75
C VAL A 497 7.81 -28.03 0.65
N ALA A 498 6.97 -27.87 -0.38
CA ALA A 498 7.23 -26.88 -1.42
C ALA A 498 7.35 -25.45 -0.81
N PRO A 499 8.40 -24.67 -1.13
CA PRO A 499 8.62 -23.35 -0.54
C PRO A 499 7.42 -22.40 -0.65
N LEU A 500 6.69 -22.46 -1.77
CA LEU A 500 5.51 -21.63 -2.00
C LEU A 500 4.40 -21.89 -0.97
N MET A 501 4.30 -23.10 -0.40
CA MET A 501 3.29 -23.46 0.62
C MET A 501 3.40 -22.63 1.90
N LEU A 502 4.60 -22.18 2.28
CA LEU A 502 4.81 -21.34 3.46
C LEU A 502 5.07 -19.88 3.07
N ALA A 503 5.67 -19.63 1.92
CA ALA A 503 5.95 -18.27 1.47
C ALA A 503 4.69 -17.49 1.07
N ALA A 504 3.71 -18.14 0.40
CA ALA A 504 2.48 -17.48 -0.02
C ALA A 504 1.62 -17.00 1.18
N PRO A 505 1.34 -17.82 2.23
CA PRO A 505 0.67 -17.32 3.42
C PRO A 505 1.40 -16.17 4.11
N VAL A 506 2.73 -16.14 4.11
CA VAL A 506 3.52 -14.99 4.63
C VAL A 506 3.22 -13.72 3.85
N ALA A 507 3.25 -13.75 2.52
CA ALA A 507 2.96 -12.59 1.69
C ALA A 507 1.51 -12.10 1.84
N LEU A 508 0.55 -13.03 1.82
CA LEU A 508 -0.88 -12.72 1.99
C LEU A 508 -1.17 -12.13 3.38
N ALA A 509 -0.63 -12.76 4.43
CA ALA A 509 -0.81 -12.32 5.81
C ALA A 509 -0.15 -10.96 6.06
N ALA A 510 1.03 -10.71 5.49
CA ALA A 510 1.73 -9.42 5.63
C ALA A 510 0.90 -8.23 5.09
N THR A 511 -0.02 -8.48 4.15
CA THR A 511 -0.91 -7.43 3.61
C THR A 511 -2.17 -7.22 4.46
N CYS A 512 -2.54 -8.19 5.31
CA CYS A 512 -3.76 -8.19 6.10
C CYS A 512 -3.54 -7.58 7.50
N ALA A 513 -3.41 -6.27 7.58
CA ALA A 513 -3.25 -5.55 8.84
C ALA A 513 -4.41 -4.56 9.03
N PHE A 514 -5.35 -4.88 9.94
CA PHE A 514 -6.62 -4.18 10.05
C PHE A 514 -6.88 -3.55 11.43
N MET A 515 -6.06 -3.85 12.47
CA MET A 515 -6.38 -3.46 13.84
C MET A 515 -5.90 -2.04 14.20
N LEU A 516 -4.74 -1.63 13.70
CA LEU A 516 -4.09 -0.40 14.17
C LEU A 516 -4.01 0.67 13.06
N PRO A 517 -4.11 1.97 13.43
CA PRO A 517 -3.90 3.06 12.47
C PRO A 517 -2.51 3.04 11.83
N VAL A 518 -1.49 2.66 12.59
CA VAL A 518 -0.09 2.63 12.12
C VAL A 518 0.23 1.45 11.21
N ALA A 519 -0.66 0.45 11.15
CA ALA A 519 -0.43 -0.77 10.41
C ALA A 519 -0.36 -0.56 8.89
N THR A 520 -1.25 0.29 8.36
CA THR A 520 -1.29 0.61 6.92
C THR A 520 -1.64 2.07 6.68
N PRO A 521 -1.15 2.70 5.58
CA PRO A 521 -1.54 4.06 5.23
C PRO A 521 -3.07 4.26 5.10
N PRO A 522 -3.86 3.35 4.49
CA PRO A 522 -5.32 3.46 4.49
C PRO A 522 -5.93 3.56 5.89
N ASN A 523 -5.46 2.76 6.84
CA ASN A 523 -5.91 2.82 8.24
C ASN A 523 -5.56 4.16 8.88
N ALA A 524 -4.33 4.65 8.67
CA ALA A 524 -3.88 5.95 9.18
C ALA A 524 -4.75 7.09 8.64
N ILE A 525 -5.07 7.08 7.33
CA ILE A 525 -5.89 8.11 6.69
C ILE A 525 -7.34 8.04 7.21
N ALA A 526 -7.92 6.83 7.34
CA ALA A 526 -9.25 6.65 7.91
C ALA A 526 -9.34 7.14 9.37
N TYR A 527 -8.33 6.83 10.18
CA TYR A 527 -8.22 7.34 11.55
C TYR A 527 -7.98 8.86 11.59
N GLY A 528 -7.05 9.37 10.77
CA GLY A 528 -6.72 10.80 10.67
C GLY A 528 -7.89 11.67 10.19
N SER A 529 -8.86 11.08 9.49
CA SER A 529 -10.09 11.78 9.11
C SER A 529 -10.95 12.21 10.33
N GLY A 530 -10.73 11.61 11.50
CA GLY A 530 -11.48 11.86 12.73
C GLY A 530 -12.84 11.15 12.81
N TYR A 531 -13.24 10.37 11.80
CA TYR A 531 -14.51 9.64 11.77
C TYR A 531 -14.44 8.24 12.40
N VAL A 532 -13.26 7.76 12.74
CA VAL A 532 -13.03 6.43 13.32
C VAL A 532 -12.14 6.55 14.56
N THR A 533 -12.51 5.88 15.63
CA THR A 533 -11.69 5.76 16.84
C THR A 533 -10.81 4.52 16.78
N ILE A 534 -9.68 4.53 17.51
CA ILE A 534 -8.80 3.34 17.64
C ILE A 534 -9.59 2.13 18.14
N GLY A 535 -10.47 2.32 19.14
CA GLY A 535 -11.28 1.22 19.67
C GLY A 535 -12.23 0.59 18.66
N GLN A 536 -12.82 1.39 17.76
CA GLN A 536 -13.65 0.90 16.66
C GLN A 536 -12.82 0.13 15.62
N MET A 537 -11.62 0.64 15.30
CA MET A 537 -10.70 -0.01 14.36
C MET A 537 -10.22 -1.35 14.93
N VAL A 538 -9.77 -1.40 16.18
CA VAL A 538 -9.38 -2.65 16.85
C VAL A 538 -10.54 -3.64 16.87
N LYS A 539 -11.75 -3.19 17.24
CA LYS A 539 -12.94 -4.05 17.26
C LYS A 539 -13.25 -4.68 15.90
N GLY A 540 -13.17 -3.91 14.81
CA GLY A 540 -13.36 -4.42 13.45
C GLY A 540 -12.20 -5.30 12.99
N GLY A 541 -10.97 -4.82 13.23
CA GLY A 541 -9.73 -5.45 12.75
C GLY A 541 -9.45 -6.81 13.36
N VAL A 542 -9.67 -7.00 14.68
CA VAL A 542 -9.44 -8.31 15.34
C VAL A 542 -10.24 -9.43 14.67
N TRP A 543 -11.54 -9.23 14.47
CA TRP A 543 -12.37 -10.24 13.82
C TRP A 543 -11.97 -10.46 12.37
N LEU A 544 -11.63 -9.39 11.66
CA LEU A 544 -11.20 -9.49 10.27
C LEU A 544 -9.85 -10.20 10.14
N ASN A 545 -8.91 -9.97 11.05
CA ASN A 545 -7.64 -10.69 11.11
C ASN A 545 -7.84 -12.19 11.35
N ILE A 546 -8.77 -12.57 12.24
CA ILE A 546 -9.11 -13.99 12.46
C ILE A 546 -9.68 -14.61 11.18
N ILE A 547 -10.62 -13.93 10.52
CA ILE A 547 -11.20 -14.40 9.27
C ILE A 547 -10.10 -14.52 8.19
N ALA A 548 -9.21 -13.54 8.08
CA ALA A 548 -8.10 -13.55 7.14
C ALA A 548 -7.15 -14.73 7.41
N ALA A 549 -6.76 -14.96 8.68
CA ALA A 549 -5.89 -16.08 9.05
C ALA A 549 -6.48 -17.43 8.62
N VAL A 550 -7.76 -17.64 8.91
CA VAL A 550 -8.47 -18.87 8.54
C VAL A 550 -8.57 -19.01 7.01
N LEU A 551 -8.98 -17.93 6.32
CA LEU A 551 -9.14 -17.94 4.87
C LEU A 551 -7.81 -18.18 4.15
N ILE A 552 -6.73 -17.47 4.57
CA ILE A 552 -5.39 -17.64 4.01
C ILE A 552 -4.90 -19.09 4.23
N SER A 553 -5.08 -19.63 5.43
CA SER A 553 -4.67 -21.00 5.73
C SER A 553 -5.41 -22.03 4.87
N ILE A 554 -6.72 -21.91 4.72
CA ILE A 554 -7.53 -22.79 3.86
C ILE A 554 -7.11 -22.61 2.40
N ALA A 555 -7.00 -21.39 1.90
CA ALA A 555 -6.63 -21.11 0.52
C ALA A 555 -5.23 -21.64 0.18
N SER A 556 -4.29 -21.55 1.13
CA SER A 556 -2.94 -22.09 0.95
C SER A 556 -2.91 -23.61 0.85
N MET A 557 -3.78 -24.28 1.58
CA MET A 557 -3.88 -25.76 1.57
C MET A 557 -4.76 -26.32 0.45
N THR A 558 -5.49 -25.46 -0.27
CA THR A 558 -6.46 -25.90 -1.30
C THR A 558 -6.21 -25.20 -2.63
N LEU A 559 -6.55 -23.91 -2.71
CA LEU A 559 -6.51 -23.13 -3.94
C LEU A 559 -5.08 -22.97 -4.48
N LEU A 560 -4.11 -22.69 -3.60
CA LEU A 560 -2.71 -22.57 -3.98
C LEU A 560 -2.17 -23.91 -4.53
N VAL A 561 -2.46 -25.02 -3.84
CA VAL A 561 -2.08 -26.37 -4.27
C VAL A 561 -2.67 -26.67 -5.64
N TRP A 562 -3.94 -26.37 -5.85
CA TRP A 562 -4.61 -26.62 -7.13
C TRP A 562 -4.04 -25.77 -8.27
N VAL A 563 -3.78 -24.48 -8.04
CA VAL A 563 -3.31 -23.57 -9.11
C VAL A 563 -1.85 -23.82 -9.48
N PHE A 564 -1.00 -24.16 -8.51
CA PHE A 564 0.45 -24.34 -8.73
C PHE A 564 0.90 -25.80 -8.78
N GLY A 565 -0.02 -26.77 -8.61
CA GLY A 565 0.30 -28.19 -8.70
C GLY A 565 1.22 -28.70 -7.58
N LEU A 566 1.08 -28.17 -6.34
CA LEU A 566 1.94 -28.46 -5.18
C LEU A 566 1.54 -29.75 -4.45
#